data_f6fbbb878eab92916b82510c91faac30
#
_entry.id   f6fbbb878eab92916b82510c91faac30
#
_cell.length_a   1.000
_cell.length_b   1.000
_cell.length_c   1.000
_cell.angle_alpha   90.00
_cell.angle_beta   90.00
_cell.angle_gamma   90.00
#
_symmetry.space_group_name_H-M   'P 1'
#
loop_
_entity.id
_entity.type
_entity.pdbx_description
1 polymer ?
#
loop_
_entity_poly.entity_id
_entity_poly.type
_entity_poly.pdbx_seq_one_letter_code
_entity_poly.pdbx_strand_id
1 'polypeptide(L)'
;MRSVRLAAAVSLSILSVLLTALLPVVGAADAPVPIGPGAIYQRMYRPEVPWTIHVVEADLSEDFLEVRALLGGGEKMARKRLSGILAVAQSDVVRPVAAVNADFFSLAGGSYEGVPLGLHVSQGELVTFPDPARSVFYILDDGSAHIDRLRPNVWLWGPQELLYPVAAMNRPPGFSDVVLFTPRFGEQTRANAETTQIALVGLTGPFRVNARISARIASVTVGASQRIPPEGAVLAARGVGAYALRNLKAGDEIELSLTLEGEEGTIREAVGGGPRLVRNGAASVEHQRERFSNGFAGKRHPRSGLGVRDGTVVMVAVDGRQPGYSEGMTLYELADLFIELGCTDAMNLDGGGSATMVVRDRVMNFPSGGAERAVVNGLGLFCSAPLGPPVQLAVEPRVMTVLCGERVALKPRGVDQYYNPVPVDPEKVAWE
;
A
#
# COMPACT_ATOMS: atom_id res chain seq x y z
N MET A 1 -4.45 15.34 74.67
CA MET A 1 -4.11 16.22 73.51
C MET A 1 -3.12 15.59 72.54
N ARG A 2 -3.11 14.26 72.34
CA ARG A 2 -2.17 13.61 71.35
C ARG A 2 -2.88 12.79 70.28
N SER A 3 -4.19 12.69 70.28
CA SER A 3 -4.93 11.85 69.28
C SER A 3 -5.52 12.61 68.09
N VAL A 4 -5.52 13.93 68.08
CA VAL A 4 -6.13 14.74 67.00
C VAL A 4 -5.13 15.04 65.85
N ARG A 5 -3.81 14.99 66.13
CA ARG A 5 -2.83 15.31 65.10
C ARG A 5 -2.51 14.13 64.14
N LEU A 6 -2.78 12.88 64.51
CA LEU A 6 -2.54 11.70 63.69
C LEU A 6 -3.63 11.51 62.63
N ALA A 7 -4.88 11.85 62.98
CA ALA A 7 -6.00 11.72 62.03
C ALA A 7 -5.96 12.73 60.86
N ALA A 8 -5.45 13.96 61.12
CA ALA A 8 -5.33 14.99 60.10
C ALA A 8 -4.19 14.68 59.08
N ALA A 9 -3.10 14.08 59.55
CA ALA A 9 -1.98 13.73 58.68
C ALA A 9 -2.29 12.54 57.74
N VAL A 10 -3.04 11.54 58.24
CA VAL A 10 -3.45 10.39 57.43
C VAL A 10 -4.51 10.80 56.39
N SER A 11 -5.43 11.70 56.74
CA SER A 11 -6.45 12.21 55.80
C SER A 11 -5.83 13.06 54.67
N LEU A 12 -4.77 13.82 54.95
CA LEU A 12 -4.08 14.64 53.95
C LEU A 12 -3.25 13.79 53.00
N SER A 13 -2.66 12.69 53.47
CA SER A 13 -1.89 11.77 52.66
C SER A 13 -2.78 10.93 51.70
N ILE A 14 -3.96 10.54 52.15
CA ILE A 14 -4.94 9.83 51.32
C ILE A 14 -5.54 10.77 50.25
N LEU A 15 -5.76 12.04 50.58
CA LEU A 15 -6.24 13.03 49.61
C LEU A 15 -5.18 13.36 48.55
N SER A 16 -3.92 13.40 48.91
CA SER A 16 -2.81 13.60 47.96
C SER A 16 -2.62 12.42 47.01
N VAL A 17 -2.79 11.18 47.46
CA VAL A 17 -2.70 9.98 46.60
C VAL A 17 -3.92 9.86 45.68
N LEU A 18 -5.12 10.28 46.13
CA LEU A 18 -6.31 10.31 45.27
C LEU A 18 -6.28 11.46 44.25
N LEU A 19 -5.59 12.56 44.52
CA LEU A 19 -5.48 13.67 43.58
C LEU A 19 -4.43 13.39 42.46
N THR A 20 -3.40 12.58 42.72
CA THR A 20 -2.43 12.15 41.70
C THR A 20 -3.00 11.06 40.79
N ALA A 21 -4.03 10.34 41.20
CA ALA A 21 -4.66 9.31 40.35
C ALA A 21 -5.67 9.88 39.33
N LEU A 22 -5.96 11.18 39.36
CA LEU A 22 -6.92 11.88 38.49
C LEU A 22 -6.26 12.80 37.44
N LEU A 23 -4.96 12.75 37.30
CA LEU A 23 -4.33 13.40 36.14
C LEU A 23 -4.72 12.64 34.88
N PRO A 24 -5.28 13.30 33.85
CA PRO A 24 -5.58 12.65 32.61
C PRO A 24 -4.26 12.07 32.08
N VAL A 25 -4.29 10.79 31.71
CA VAL A 25 -3.19 10.18 31.00
C VAL A 25 -3.10 10.89 29.64
N VAL A 26 -2.23 11.88 29.56
CA VAL A 26 -1.95 12.58 28.29
C VAL A 26 -1.46 11.55 27.29
N GLY A 27 -2.01 11.56 26.08
CA GLY A 27 -1.57 10.68 25.02
C GLY A 27 -0.05 10.70 24.88
N ALA A 28 0.57 9.54 24.83
CA ALA A 28 2.01 9.40 24.66
C ALA A 28 2.35 9.18 23.18
N ALA A 29 3.29 9.94 22.67
CA ALA A 29 3.95 9.63 21.41
C ALA A 29 5.40 9.24 21.71
N ASP A 30 5.85 8.13 21.15
CA ASP A 30 7.26 7.79 21.21
C ASP A 30 8.06 8.87 20.44
N ALA A 31 9.30 9.12 20.82
CA ALA A 31 10.15 9.99 20.02
C ALA A 31 10.30 9.44 18.60
N PRO A 32 10.22 10.28 17.55
CA PRO A 32 10.44 9.84 16.18
C PRO A 32 11.82 9.18 16.02
N VAL A 33 11.88 8.06 15.34
CA VAL A 33 13.09 7.28 15.13
C VAL A 33 13.45 7.30 13.65
N PRO A 34 14.65 7.78 13.27
CA PRO A 34 15.13 7.66 11.91
C PRO A 34 15.25 6.19 11.50
N ILE A 35 14.74 5.86 10.30
CA ILE A 35 14.71 4.50 9.76
C ILE A 35 15.36 4.39 8.36
N GLY A 36 15.68 5.51 7.73
CA GLY A 36 16.30 5.61 6.42
C GLY A 36 16.67 7.08 6.13
N PRO A 37 17.32 7.37 4.99
CA PRO A 37 17.50 8.75 4.53
C PRO A 37 16.13 9.44 4.46
N GLY A 38 15.99 10.61 5.10
CA GLY A 38 14.73 11.37 5.13
C GLY A 38 13.50 10.63 5.65
N ALA A 39 13.65 9.43 6.21
CA ALA A 39 12.55 8.61 6.67
C ALA A 39 12.57 8.41 8.18
N ILE A 40 11.43 8.68 8.83
CA ILE A 40 11.23 8.51 10.28
C ILE A 40 10.04 7.61 10.56
N TYR A 41 10.08 6.90 11.67
CA TYR A 41 8.96 6.14 12.22
C TYR A 41 8.60 6.66 13.60
N GLN A 42 7.30 6.76 13.88
CA GLN A 42 6.76 7.12 15.19
C GLN A 42 5.57 6.23 15.54
N ARG A 43 5.50 5.79 16.80
CA ARG A 43 4.29 5.23 17.39
C ARG A 43 3.62 6.26 18.27
N MET A 44 2.31 6.40 18.14
CA MET A 44 1.48 7.29 18.94
C MET A 44 0.42 6.46 19.67
N TYR A 45 0.17 6.79 20.93
CA TYR A 45 -0.91 6.18 21.72
C TYR A 45 -1.84 7.27 22.25
N ARG A 46 -3.15 7.09 22.10
CA ARG A 46 -4.21 8.00 22.60
C ARG A 46 -5.15 7.22 23.50
N PRO A 47 -5.15 7.49 24.80
CA PRO A 47 -5.91 6.70 25.78
C PRO A 47 -7.39 7.04 25.85
N GLU A 48 -7.84 8.23 25.44
CA GLU A 48 -9.23 8.70 25.54
C GLU A 48 -10.19 7.81 24.73
N VAL A 49 -9.80 7.48 23.53
CA VAL A 49 -10.27 6.35 22.75
C VAL A 49 -9.02 5.54 22.46
N PRO A 50 -8.87 4.34 23.02
CA PRO A 50 -7.59 3.66 22.90
C PRO A 50 -7.24 3.43 21.44
N TRP A 51 -6.28 4.21 20.95
CA TRP A 51 -5.70 4.10 19.61
C TRP A 51 -4.20 3.90 19.70
N THR A 52 -3.72 2.86 19.05
CA THR A 52 -2.31 2.67 18.73
C THR A 52 -2.12 2.95 17.26
N ILE A 53 -1.30 3.96 16.95
CA ILE A 53 -1.11 4.52 15.62
C ILE A 53 0.38 4.40 15.27
N HIS A 54 0.66 3.92 14.08
CA HIS A 54 2.00 3.79 13.52
C HIS A 54 2.10 4.73 12.31
N VAL A 55 3.09 5.60 12.33
CA VAL A 55 3.32 6.62 11.30
C VAL A 55 4.73 6.46 10.74
N VAL A 56 4.85 6.45 9.44
CA VAL A 56 6.12 6.63 8.71
C VAL A 56 6.00 7.87 7.87
N GLU A 57 6.95 8.79 8.00
CA GLU A 57 7.08 9.96 7.15
C GLU A 57 8.36 9.83 6.33
N ALA A 58 8.28 10.18 5.05
CA ALA A 58 9.38 10.03 4.11
C ALA A 58 9.46 11.26 3.20
N ASP A 59 10.56 12.01 3.31
CA ASP A 59 10.88 13.13 2.45
C ASP A 59 11.41 12.61 1.11
N LEU A 60 10.67 12.83 0.03
CA LEU A 60 11.03 12.34 -1.31
C LEU A 60 12.13 13.17 -2.00
N SER A 61 12.54 14.29 -1.41
CA SER A 61 13.66 15.07 -1.90
C SER A 61 15.03 14.47 -1.55
N GLU A 62 15.05 13.49 -0.65
CA GLU A 62 16.26 12.83 -0.19
C GLU A 62 16.83 11.89 -1.25
N ASP A 63 18.10 12.10 -1.59
CA ASP A 63 18.86 11.16 -2.39
C ASP A 63 18.82 9.76 -1.76
N PHE A 64 18.84 8.71 -2.55
CA PHE A 64 18.83 7.30 -2.11
C PHE A 64 17.54 6.81 -1.46
N LEU A 65 16.47 7.61 -1.36
CA LEU A 65 15.17 7.16 -0.93
C LEU A 65 14.27 6.92 -2.16
N GLU A 66 13.76 5.70 -2.29
CA GLU A 66 12.90 5.30 -3.40
C GLU A 66 11.56 4.82 -2.88
N VAL A 67 10.48 5.22 -3.56
CA VAL A 67 9.14 4.68 -3.35
C VAL A 67 8.79 3.72 -4.48
N ARG A 68 8.27 2.55 -4.15
CA ARG A 68 7.88 1.52 -5.13
C ARG A 68 6.51 0.96 -4.83
N ALA A 69 5.69 0.82 -5.86
CA ALA A 69 4.46 0.05 -5.84
C ALA A 69 4.79 -1.44 -6.02
N LEU A 70 4.41 -2.26 -5.04
CA LEU A 70 4.83 -3.65 -4.93
C LEU A 70 3.67 -4.60 -5.18
N LEU A 71 3.90 -5.67 -5.93
CA LEU A 71 2.96 -6.78 -6.12
C LEU A 71 3.30 -7.97 -5.22
N GLY A 72 2.30 -8.72 -4.79
CA GLY A 72 2.46 -9.89 -3.92
C GLY A 72 3.37 -10.98 -4.46
N GLY A 73 3.46 -11.14 -5.77
CA GLY A 73 4.35 -12.08 -6.46
C GLY A 73 5.65 -11.47 -6.98
N GLY A 74 6.01 -10.26 -6.56
CA GLY A 74 7.12 -9.50 -7.12
C GLY A 74 6.71 -8.86 -8.44
N GLU A 75 7.08 -9.44 -9.58
CA GLU A 75 6.65 -8.95 -10.90
C GLU A 75 5.24 -9.38 -11.30
N LYS A 76 4.69 -10.42 -10.67
CA LYS A 76 3.38 -10.99 -10.98
C LYS A 76 2.38 -10.75 -9.85
N MET A 77 1.11 -10.78 -10.21
CA MET A 77 0.02 -10.73 -9.23
C MET A 77 -0.04 -12.01 -8.40
N ALA A 78 -0.05 -11.86 -7.10
CA ALA A 78 -0.26 -12.94 -6.13
C ALA A 78 -0.66 -12.35 -4.79
N ARG A 79 -1.00 -13.20 -3.84
CA ARG A 79 -1.21 -12.82 -2.43
C ARG A 79 -0.02 -13.28 -1.60
N LYS A 80 0.57 -12.35 -0.85
CA LYS A 80 1.68 -12.62 0.07
C LYS A 80 1.60 -11.70 1.29
N ARG A 81 2.14 -12.10 2.43
CA ARG A 81 2.31 -11.20 3.58
C ARG A 81 3.18 -10.01 3.17
N LEU A 82 2.88 -8.82 3.68
CA LEU A 82 3.62 -7.60 3.30
C LEU A 82 5.11 -7.72 3.59
N SER A 83 5.48 -8.32 4.73
CA SER A 83 6.89 -8.64 5.05
C SER A 83 7.55 -9.52 3.99
N GLY A 84 6.83 -10.49 3.45
CA GLY A 84 7.30 -11.34 2.37
C GLY A 84 7.35 -10.66 1.00
N ILE A 85 6.48 -9.66 0.75
CA ILE A 85 6.53 -8.81 -0.46
C ILE A 85 7.82 -7.99 -0.45
N LEU A 86 8.12 -7.35 0.69
CA LEU A 86 9.36 -6.59 0.87
C LEU A 86 10.61 -7.44 0.70
N ALA A 87 10.61 -8.66 1.24
CA ALA A 87 11.75 -9.57 1.14
C ALA A 87 12.06 -9.99 -0.31
N VAL A 88 11.05 -10.04 -1.19
CA VAL A 88 11.24 -10.32 -2.64
C VAL A 88 11.72 -9.08 -3.40
N ALA A 89 11.31 -7.88 -2.97
CA ALA A 89 11.64 -6.64 -3.64
C ALA A 89 13.03 -6.09 -3.31
N GLN A 90 13.73 -6.67 -2.33
CA GLN A 90 15.10 -6.28 -1.96
C GLN A 90 16.15 -6.84 -2.92
N SER A 91 17.29 -6.16 -2.98
CA SER A 91 18.50 -6.63 -3.66
C SER A 91 19.74 -6.18 -2.88
N ASP A 92 20.92 -6.55 -3.34
CA ASP A 92 22.19 -6.14 -2.71
C ASP A 92 22.37 -4.61 -2.67
N VAL A 93 21.77 -3.91 -3.64
CA VAL A 93 21.87 -2.44 -3.78
C VAL A 93 20.65 -1.69 -3.29
N VAL A 94 19.50 -2.35 -3.11
CA VAL A 94 18.24 -1.72 -2.71
C VAL A 94 17.64 -2.45 -1.52
N ARG A 95 17.55 -1.76 -0.39
CA ARG A 95 17.15 -2.32 0.90
C ARG A 95 15.84 -1.74 1.40
N PRO A 96 14.91 -2.56 1.92
CA PRO A 96 13.65 -2.08 2.47
C PRO A 96 13.87 -1.15 3.68
N VAL A 97 13.12 -0.06 3.70
CA VAL A 97 13.04 0.88 4.83
C VAL A 97 11.72 0.71 5.57
N ALA A 98 10.61 0.83 4.85
CA ALA A 98 9.27 0.62 5.39
C ALA A 98 8.30 0.21 4.29
N ALA A 99 7.13 -0.32 4.67
CA ALA A 99 6.00 -0.51 3.78
C ALA A 99 4.68 -0.49 4.52
N VAL A 100 3.62 -0.15 3.78
CA VAL A 100 2.22 -0.31 4.17
C VAL A 100 1.48 -1.11 3.11
N ASN A 101 0.50 -1.96 3.52
CA ASN A 101 -0.40 -2.61 2.56
C ASN A 101 -1.21 -1.56 1.79
N ALA A 102 -1.64 -1.87 0.56
CA ALA A 102 -2.32 -0.87 -0.25
C ALA A 102 -3.77 -1.26 -0.60
N ASP A 103 -4.00 -1.76 -1.78
CA ASP A 103 -5.33 -1.84 -2.39
C ASP A 103 -6.20 -2.96 -1.83
N PHE A 104 -7.51 -2.80 -2.05
CA PHE A 104 -8.51 -3.83 -1.82
C PHE A 104 -8.35 -4.99 -2.81
N PHE A 105 -8.82 -6.17 -2.40
CA PHE A 105 -8.81 -7.37 -3.23
C PHE A 105 -9.95 -8.32 -2.84
N SER A 106 -10.24 -9.29 -3.72
CA SER A 106 -11.20 -10.33 -3.41
C SER A 106 -10.57 -11.38 -2.50
N LEU A 107 -11.25 -11.70 -1.39
CA LEU A 107 -10.92 -12.83 -0.53
C LEU A 107 -11.44 -14.15 -1.08
N ALA A 108 -12.44 -14.11 -1.97
CA ALA A 108 -12.91 -15.30 -2.69
C ALA A 108 -11.81 -15.78 -3.64
N GLY A 109 -11.52 -17.06 -3.59
CA GLY A 109 -10.59 -17.68 -4.54
C GLY A 109 -11.08 -17.60 -5.99
N GLY A 110 -10.34 -18.20 -6.93
CA GLY A 110 -10.73 -18.29 -8.34
C GLY A 110 -10.06 -17.23 -9.21
N SER A 111 -10.75 -16.81 -10.27
CA SER A 111 -10.15 -15.98 -11.33
C SER A 111 -9.66 -14.60 -10.88
N TYR A 112 -10.18 -14.07 -9.77
CA TYR A 112 -9.78 -12.77 -9.20
C TYR A 112 -8.72 -12.87 -8.10
N GLU A 113 -8.25 -14.06 -7.79
CA GLU A 113 -7.25 -14.23 -6.74
C GLU A 113 -5.95 -13.51 -7.08
N GLY A 114 -5.46 -12.70 -6.13
CA GLY A 114 -4.21 -11.95 -6.28
C GLY A 114 -4.31 -10.67 -7.11
N VAL A 115 -5.52 -10.25 -7.52
CA VAL A 115 -5.75 -9.05 -8.35
C VAL A 115 -6.08 -7.85 -7.47
N PRO A 116 -5.32 -6.75 -7.55
CA PRO A 116 -5.71 -5.45 -6.99
C PRO A 116 -6.99 -4.93 -7.67
N LEU A 117 -7.89 -4.30 -6.91
CA LEU A 117 -9.14 -3.76 -7.46
C LEU A 117 -9.00 -2.35 -8.01
N GLY A 118 -7.95 -1.63 -7.67
CA GLY A 118 -7.67 -0.25 -8.10
C GLY A 118 -6.61 -0.16 -9.18
N LEU A 119 -6.14 1.07 -9.41
CA LEU A 119 -5.03 1.34 -10.30
C LEU A 119 -3.72 0.84 -9.67
N HIS A 120 -2.92 0.14 -10.44
CA HIS A 120 -1.56 -0.22 -10.05
C HIS A 120 -0.60 0.04 -11.21
N VAL A 121 0.41 0.89 -10.96
CA VAL A 121 1.54 1.13 -11.87
C VAL A 121 2.80 0.77 -11.10
N SER A 122 3.68 0.00 -11.70
CA SER A 122 4.97 -0.37 -11.12
C SER A 122 6.07 -0.18 -12.15
N GLN A 123 7.07 0.64 -11.81
CA GLN A 123 8.19 0.99 -12.70
C GLN A 123 7.71 1.57 -14.05
N GLY A 124 6.67 2.38 -14.03
CA GLY A 124 6.06 2.99 -15.20
C GLY A 124 5.14 2.07 -16.01
N GLU A 125 5.03 0.80 -15.67
CA GLU A 125 4.14 -0.14 -16.37
C GLU A 125 2.76 -0.19 -15.69
N LEU A 126 1.72 0.03 -16.47
CA LEU A 126 0.32 -0.12 -16.03
C LEU A 126 -0.01 -1.61 -15.86
N VAL A 127 -0.39 -1.98 -14.66
CA VAL A 127 -0.67 -3.37 -14.28
C VAL A 127 -2.16 -3.64 -14.15
N THR A 128 -2.88 -2.78 -13.45
CA THR A 128 -4.34 -2.84 -13.32
C THR A 128 -4.95 -1.46 -13.36
N PHE A 129 -6.21 -1.39 -13.70
CA PHE A 129 -7.02 -0.19 -13.51
C PHE A 129 -8.45 -0.54 -13.09
N PRO A 130 -9.09 0.32 -12.27
CA PRO A 130 -10.40 0.08 -11.72
C PRO A 130 -11.51 0.45 -12.70
N ASP A 131 -12.68 -0.13 -12.44
CA ASP A 131 -13.97 0.36 -12.88
C ASP A 131 -14.94 0.28 -11.68
N PRO A 132 -15.35 1.36 -11.08
CA PRO A 132 -15.13 2.79 -11.35
C PRO A 132 -13.82 3.34 -10.78
N ALA A 133 -13.47 4.56 -11.18
CA ALA A 133 -12.31 5.27 -10.65
C ALA A 133 -12.44 5.50 -9.14
N ARG A 134 -11.42 5.08 -8.40
CA ARG A 134 -11.21 5.32 -6.96
C ARG A 134 -9.99 6.19 -6.76
N SER A 135 -9.76 6.64 -5.55
CA SER A 135 -8.54 7.36 -5.19
C SER A 135 -7.31 6.49 -5.38
N VAL A 136 -6.27 7.10 -5.90
CA VAL A 136 -4.98 6.52 -6.23
C VAL A 136 -3.90 7.42 -5.63
N PHE A 137 -2.93 6.82 -4.96
CA PHE A 137 -1.66 7.46 -4.69
C PHE A 137 -0.72 7.17 -5.86
N TYR A 138 -0.04 8.19 -6.38
CA TYR A 138 0.91 8.00 -7.48
C TYR A 138 2.10 8.96 -7.38
N ILE A 139 3.19 8.55 -8.02
CA ILE A 139 4.44 9.31 -8.13
C ILE A 139 4.75 9.48 -9.62
N LEU A 140 5.02 10.72 -10.02
CA LEU A 140 5.44 11.08 -11.37
C LEU A 140 6.96 10.86 -11.56
N ASP A 141 7.43 10.91 -12.81
CA ASP A 141 8.85 10.77 -13.12
C ASP A 141 9.71 11.91 -12.54
N ASP A 142 9.13 13.08 -12.26
CA ASP A 142 9.79 14.19 -11.58
C ASP A 142 9.95 13.99 -10.06
N GLY A 143 9.42 12.87 -9.52
CA GLY A 143 9.46 12.51 -8.11
C GLY A 143 8.30 13.08 -7.29
N SER A 144 7.45 13.92 -7.85
CA SER A 144 6.29 14.48 -7.12
C SER A 144 5.26 13.40 -6.79
N ALA A 145 4.73 13.44 -5.56
CA ALA A 145 3.72 12.52 -5.06
C ALA A 145 2.34 13.17 -5.00
N HIS A 146 1.33 12.45 -5.44
CA HIS A 146 -0.03 12.93 -5.58
C HIS A 146 -1.07 11.92 -5.10
N ILE A 147 -2.25 12.42 -4.74
CA ILE A 147 -3.44 11.60 -4.49
C ILE A 147 -4.60 12.20 -5.27
N ASP A 148 -5.12 11.46 -6.25
CA ASP A 148 -6.33 11.88 -6.97
C ASP A 148 -7.12 10.68 -7.49
N ARG A 149 -8.24 10.96 -8.16
CA ARG A 149 -9.08 9.98 -8.83
C ARG A 149 -8.76 9.98 -10.32
N LEU A 150 -7.98 9.02 -10.74
CA LEU A 150 -7.58 8.85 -12.13
C LEU A 150 -8.55 7.90 -12.85
N ARG A 151 -8.93 8.23 -14.07
CA ARG A 151 -9.78 7.40 -14.93
C ARG A 151 -8.99 6.89 -16.11
N PRO A 152 -8.75 5.60 -16.18
CA PRO A 152 -8.16 4.99 -17.35
C PRO A 152 -9.10 5.11 -18.56
N ASN A 153 -8.51 5.49 -19.69
CA ASN A 153 -9.18 5.57 -20.98
C ASN A 153 -8.33 4.78 -21.97
N VAL A 154 -8.69 3.52 -22.15
CA VAL A 154 -7.92 2.57 -22.95
C VAL A 154 -8.73 2.15 -24.17
N TRP A 155 -8.17 2.38 -25.35
CA TRP A 155 -8.81 2.09 -26.63
C TRP A 155 -8.00 1.13 -27.46
N LEU A 156 -8.73 0.22 -28.12
CA LEU A 156 -8.24 -0.69 -29.15
C LEU A 156 -8.62 -0.14 -30.51
N TRP A 157 -7.62 0.06 -31.35
CA TRP A 157 -7.76 0.39 -32.78
C TRP A 157 -7.36 -0.82 -33.63
N GLY A 158 -8.09 -1.09 -34.71
CA GLY A 158 -7.82 -2.22 -35.58
C GLY A 158 -8.27 -1.99 -37.03
N PRO A 159 -8.14 -3.02 -37.86
CA PRO A 159 -8.59 -2.97 -39.26
C PRO A 159 -10.08 -2.64 -39.39
N GLN A 160 -10.48 -2.14 -40.58
CA GLN A 160 -11.87 -1.81 -40.89
C GLN A 160 -12.49 -0.77 -39.93
N GLU A 161 -11.69 0.23 -39.53
CA GLU A 161 -12.10 1.30 -38.61
C GLU A 161 -12.55 0.79 -37.23
N LEU A 162 -12.07 -0.40 -36.82
CA LEU A 162 -12.37 -0.91 -35.49
C LEU A 162 -11.86 0.06 -34.43
N LEU A 163 -12.75 0.53 -33.58
CA LEU A 163 -12.48 1.28 -32.37
C LEU A 163 -13.31 0.71 -31.25
N TYR A 164 -12.69 0.18 -30.21
CA TYR A 164 -13.40 -0.43 -29.09
C TYR A 164 -12.71 -0.15 -27.74
N PRO A 165 -13.47 0.14 -26.67
CA PRO A 165 -12.87 0.36 -25.36
C PRO A 165 -12.35 -0.95 -24.75
N VAL A 166 -11.18 -0.89 -24.11
CA VAL A 166 -10.67 -1.93 -23.23
C VAL A 166 -11.10 -1.61 -21.81
N ALA A 167 -11.97 -2.42 -21.25
CA ALA A 167 -12.65 -2.15 -19.98
C ALA A 167 -11.76 -2.37 -18.75
N ALA A 168 -10.72 -3.20 -18.87
CA ALA A 168 -9.83 -3.51 -17.76
C ALA A 168 -8.51 -4.15 -18.21
N MET A 169 -7.54 -4.19 -17.28
CA MET A 169 -6.32 -4.99 -17.41
C MET A 169 -6.25 -6.04 -16.31
N ASN A 170 -5.74 -7.21 -16.69
CA ASN A 170 -5.35 -8.28 -15.77
C ASN A 170 -6.45 -8.70 -14.77
N ARG A 171 -7.68 -8.71 -15.23
CA ARG A 171 -8.82 -9.29 -14.53
C ARG A 171 -9.72 -10.06 -15.49
N PRO A 172 -10.50 -11.04 -15.05
CA PRO A 172 -11.45 -11.72 -15.92
C PRO A 172 -12.47 -10.76 -16.54
N PRO A 173 -12.86 -10.96 -17.84
CA PRO A 173 -13.84 -10.11 -18.50
C PRO A 173 -15.24 -10.31 -17.90
N GLY A 174 -15.98 -9.22 -17.75
CA GLY A 174 -17.43 -9.24 -17.54
C GLY A 174 -18.18 -9.70 -18.78
N PHE A 175 -19.52 -9.62 -18.76
CA PHE A 175 -20.36 -10.19 -19.82
C PHE A 175 -20.17 -9.54 -21.20
N SER A 176 -19.79 -8.25 -21.25
CA SER A 176 -19.65 -7.49 -22.50
C SER A 176 -18.30 -6.81 -22.63
N ASP A 177 -17.33 -7.20 -21.81
CA ASP A 177 -16.03 -6.53 -21.73
C ASP A 177 -15.05 -7.05 -22.78
N VAL A 178 -14.12 -6.16 -23.18
CA VAL A 178 -12.81 -6.50 -23.71
C VAL A 178 -11.79 -6.17 -22.64
N VAL A 179 -10.93 -7.11 -22.29
CA VAL A 179 -9.93 -7.01 -21.23
C VAL A 179 -8.58 -7.39 -21.77
N LEU A 180 -7.52 -6.67 -21.36
CA LEU A 180 -6.16 -6.95 -21.73
C LEU A 180 -5.46 -7.74 -20.62
N PHE A 181 -4.90 -8.90 -20.94
CA PHE A 181 -4.04 -9.68 -20.05
C PHE A 181 -2.57 -9.52 -20.47
N THR A 182 -1.71 -9.26 -19.51
CA THR A 182 -0.25 -9.16 -19.67
C THR A 182 0.45 -10.22 -18.83
N PRO A 183 1.75 -10.47 -19.02
CA PRO A 183 2.51 -11.39 -18.16
C PRO A 183 2.50 -11.07 -16.68
N ARG A 184 2.15 -9.82 -16.29
CA ARG A 184 1.95 -9.41 -14.90
C ARG A 184 0.82 -10.16 -14.21
N PHE A 185 -0.20 -10.62 -14.96
CA PHE A 185 -1.28 -11.45 -14.43
C PHE A 185 -0.81 -12.86 -14.06
N GLY A 186 0.10 -13.41 -14.85
CA GLY A 186 0.59 -14.78 -14.73
C GLY A 186 0.77 -15.43 -16.11
N GLU A 187 0.76 -16.76 -16.14
CA GLU A 187 1.04 -17.50 -17.38
C GLU A 187 -0.20 -17.73 -18.25
N GLN A 188 -1.39 -17.61 -17.66
CA GLN A 188 -2.67 -17.93 -18.32
C GLN A 188 -3.76 -16.93 -17.92
N THR A 189 -4.71 -16.69 -18.83
CA THR A 189 -5.80 -15.72 -18.68
C THR A 189 -6.87 -16.10 -17.64
N ARG A 190 -6.94 -17.36 -17.19
CA ARG A 190 -7.98 -17.88 -16.30
C ARG A 190 -9.40 -17.59 -16.80
N ALA A 191 -9.58 -17.47 -18.13
CA ALA A 191 -10.87 -17.19 -18.77
C ALA A 191 -11.79 -18.44 -18.75
N ASN A 192 -13.08 -18.22 -18.95
CA ASN A 192 -14.05 -19.31 -19.08
C ASN A 192 -14.19 -19.78 -20.55
N ALA A 193 -14.94 -20.88 -20.78
CA ALA A 193 -15.05 -21.54 -22.07
C ALA A 193 -15.68 -20.70 -23.20
N GLU A 194 -16.42 -19.62 -22.86
CA GLU A 194 -17.11 -18.77 -23.84
C GLU A 194 -16.34 -17.50 -24.20
N THR A 195 -15.08 -17.43 -23.82
CA THR A 195 -14.26 -16.22 -24.01
C THR A 195 -13.54 -16.29 -25.35
N THR A 196 -13.71 -15.27 -26.19
CA THR A 196 -12.84 -15.04 -27.35
C THR A 196 -11.51 -14.48 -26.86
N GLN A 197 -10.41 -15.09 -27.25
CA GLN A 197 -9.06 -14.73 -26.80
C GLN A 197 -8.17 -14.49 -28.02
N ILE A 198 -7.52 -13.34 -28.06
CA ILE A 198 -6.69 -12.85 -29.17
C ILE A 198 -5.27 -12.67 -28.62
N ALA A 199 -4.36 -13.54 -29.02
CA ALA A 199 -2.96 -13.43 -28.63
C ALA A 199 -2.25 -12.36 -29.44
N LEU A 200 -1.54 -11.47 -28.75
CA LEU A 200 -0.79 -10.35 -29.31
C LEU A 200 0.72 -10.60 -29.15
N VAL A 201 1.48 -10.31 -30.21
CA VAL A 201 2.94 -10.42 -30.23
C VAL A 201 3.54 -9.21 -30.95
N GLY A 202 4.84 -9.01 -30.79
CA GLY A 202 5.55 -7.91 -31.45
C GLY A 202 5.10 -6.54 -30.92
N LEU A 203 4.91 -6.43 -29.60
CA LEU A 203 4.59 -5.16 -28.95
C LEU A 203 5.69 -4.13 -29.18
N THR A 204 5.32 -2.90 -29.54
CA THR A 204 6.28 -1.80 -29.77
C THR A 204 6.84 -1.19 -28.49
N GLY A 205 6.31 -1.57 -27.32
CA GLY A 205 6.77 -1.11 -26.01
C GLY A 205 5.97 -1.69 -24.86
N PRO A 206 6.34 -1.36 -23.62
CA PRO A 206 5.60 -1.75 -22.43
C PRO A 206 4.28 -0.98 -22.31
N PHE A 207 3.32 -1.53 -21.57
CA PHE A 207 2.01 -0.91 -21.31
C PHE A 207 2.15 0.25 -20.30
N ARG A 208 2.61 1.40 -20.79
CA ARG A 208 2.74 2.64 -19.98
C ARG A 208 1.53 3.54 -20.16
N VAL A 209 1.28 4.34 -19.14
CA VAL A 209 0.32 5.46 -19.23
C VAL A 209 0.80 6.45 -20.28
N ASN A 210 -0.14 7.02 -21.04
CA ASN A 210 0.09 7.96 -22.15
C ASN A 210 0.89 7.36 -23.32
N ALA A 211 0.90 6.01 -23.46
CA ALA A 211 1.54 5.32 -24.56
C ALA A 211 0.55 4.86 -25.64
N ARG A 212 1.07 4.73 -26.86
CA ARG A 212 0.46 3.97 -27.94
C ARG A 212 1.32 2.76 -28.25
N ILE A 213 0.71 1.59 -28.29
CA ILE A 213 1.39 0.32 -28.45
C ILE A 213 0.78 -0.42 -29.63
N SER A 214 1.58 -0.64 -30.66
CA SER A 214 1.19 -1.50 -31.79
C SER A 214 1.53 -2.94 -31.47
N ALA A 215 0.73 -3.84 -31.99
CA ALA A 215 0.91 -5.28 -31.87
C ALA A 215 0.35 -6.02 -33.08
N ARG A 216 0.85 -7.22 -33.34
CA ARG A 216 0.31 -8.13 -34.35
C ARG A 216 -0.46 -9.26 -33.68
N ILE A 217 -1.60 -9.63 -34.24
CA ILE A 217 -2.39 -10.78 -33.81
C ILE A 217 -1.71 -12.06 -34.23
N ALA A 218 -1.34 -12.89 -33.25
CA ALA A 218 -0.75 -14.21 -33.49
C ALA A 218 -1.81 -15.29 -33.69
N SER A 219 -2.89 -15.24 -32.92
CA SER A 219 -4.01 -16.20 -33.00
C SER A 219 -5.29 -15.62 -32.44
N VAL A 220 -6.41 -16.16 -32.91
CA VAL A 220 -7.76 -15.92 -32.37
C VAL A 220 -8.36 -17.27 -32.00
N THR A 221 -8.77 -17.44 -30.76
CA THR A 221 -9.35 -18.69 -30.24
C THR A 221 -10.60 -18.40 -29.41
N VAL A 222 -11.48 -19.37 -29.30
CA VAL A 222 -12.60 -19.35 -28.38
C VAL A 222 -12.45 -20.53 -27.43
N GLY A 223 -12.49 -20.29 -26.14
CA GLY A 223 -12.32 -21.36 -25.17
C GLY A 223 -11.92 -20.88 -23.78
N ALA A 224 -11.60 -21.84 -22.93
CA ALA A 224 -11.10 -21.61 -21.59
C ALA A 224 -9.70 -20.96 -21.63
N SER A 225 -9.07 -20.88 -20.47
CA SER A 225 -7.76 -20.25 -20.26
C SER A 225 -6.75 -20.45 -21.39
N GLN A 226 -6.15 -19.36 -21.85
CA GLN A 226 -5.09 -19.34 -22.88
C GLN A 226 -3.76 -18.89 -22.24
N ARG A 227 -2.65 -19.39 -22.78
CA ARG A 227 -1.32 -18.94 -22.38
C ARG A 227 -1.09 -17.50 -22.83
N ILE A 228 -0.60 -16.67 -21.92
CA ILE A 228 -0.17 -15.30 -22.21
C ILE A 228 1.27 -15.36 -22.75
N PRO A 229 1.55 -14.81 -23.95
CA PRO A 229 2.92 -14.78 -24.48
C PRO A 229 3.84 -13.99 -23.54
N PRO A 230 5.06 -14.46 -23.24
CA PRO A 230 5.98 -13.79 -22.30
C PRO A 230 6.33 -12.35 -22.69
N GLU A 231 6.43 -12.06 -24.00
CA GLU A 231 6.70 -10.73 -24.56
C GLU A 231 5.50 -10.20 -25.35
N GLY A 232 4.29 -10.52 -24.88
CA GLY A 232 3.05 -10.20 -25.57
C GLY A 232 1.92 -9.95 -24.59
N ALA A 233 0.69 -10.12 -25.10
CA ALA A 233 -0.52 -9.95 -24.33
C ALA A 233 -1.67 -10.80 -24.90
N VAL A 234 -2.80 -10.85 -24.21
CA VAL A 234 -4.03 -11.46 -24.72
C VAL A 234 -5.19 -10.50 -24.51
N LEU A 235 -5.92 -10.14 -25.58
CA LEU A 235 -7.25 -9.55 -25.45
C LEU A 235 -8.25 -10.69 -25.23
N ALA A 236 -9.03 -10.57 -24.16
CA ALA A 236 -10.08 -11.52 -23.82
C ALA A 236 -11.43 -10.80 -23.84
N ALA A 237 -12.37 -11.33 -24.61
CA ALA A 237 -13.66 -10.67 -24.83
C ALA A 237 -14.85 -11.64 -24.70
N ARG A 238 -15.96 -11.11 -24.22
CA ARG A 238 -17.23 -11.84 -24.12
C ARG A 238 -18.40 -11.03 -24.68
N GLY A 239 -19.49 -11.70 -25.03
CA GLY A 239 -20.74 -11.07 -25.45
C GLY A 239 -20.56 -10.02 -26.54
N VAL A 240 -20.97 -8.78 -26.28
CA VAL A 240 -20.87 -7.67 -27.24
C VAL A 240 -19.42 -7.35 -27.59
N GLY A 241 -18.48 -7.43 -26.63
CA GLY A 241 -17.04 -7.25 -26.87
C GLY A 241 -16.50 -8.31 -27.84
N ALA A 242 -16.84 -9.59 -27.65
CA ALA A 242 -16.44 -10.66 -28.57
C ALA A 242 -17.04 -10.46 -29.98
N TYR A 243 -18.29 -10.01 -30.07
CA TYR A 243 -18.91 -9.68 -31.35
C TYR A 243 -18.21 -8.52 -32.06
N ALA A 244 -17.81 -7.48 -31.33
CA ALA A 244 -17.05 -6.35 -31.90
C ALA A 244 -15.72 -6.80 -32.49
N LEU A 245 -15.03 -7.77 -31.88
CA LEU A 245 -13.72 -8.28 -32.32
C LEU A 245 -13.80 -9.45 -33.33
N ARG A 246 -14.98 -9.89 -33.77
CA ARG A 246 -15.19 -11.09 -34.57
C ARG A 246 -14.47 -11.12 -35.94
N ASN A 247 -14.15 -9.95 -36.50
CA ASN A 247 -13.49 -9.84 -37.81
C ASN A 247 -11.96 -9.83 -37.70
N LEU A 248 -11.40 -9.76 -36.48
CA LEU A 248 -9.98 -9.83 -36.27
C LEU A 248 -9.45 -11.24 -36.50
N LYS A 249 -8.29 -11.33 -37.17
CA LYS A 249 -7.65 -12.61 -37.53
C LYS A 249 -6.15 -12.55 -37.33
N ALA A 250 -5.51 -13.70 -37.31
CA ALA A 250 -4.06 -13.80 -37.26
C ALA A 250 -3.42 -13.03 -38.42
N GLY A 251 -2.37 -12.27 -38.12
CA GLY A 251 -1.67 -11.41 -39.06
C GLY A 251 -2.14 -9.94 -39.05
N ASP A 252 -3.34 -9.64 -38.53
CA ASP A 252 -3.80 -8.27 -38.43
C ASP A 252 -2.93 -7.47 -37.44
N GLU A 253 -2.76 -6.18 -37.73
CA GLU A 253 -2.13 -5.22 -36.83
C GLU A 253 -3.19 -4.43 -36.06
N ILE A 254 -2.93 -4.19 -34.80
CA ILE A 254 -3.76 -3.40 -33.89
C ILE A 254 -2.91 -2.36 -33.14
N GLU A 255 -3.56 -1.32 -32.64
CA GLU A 255 -2.96 -0.35 -31.74
C GLU A 255 -3.79 -0.26 -30.45
N LEU A 256 -3.11 -0.15 -29.32
CA LEU A 256 -3.69 0.15 -28.01
C LEU A 256 -3.23 1.54 -27.58
N SER A 257 -4.18 2.41 -27.24
CA SER A 257 -3.92 3.73 -26.68
C SER A 257 -4.31 3.72 -25.21
N LEU A 258 -3.35 4.02 -24.33
CA LEU A 258 -3.53 4.00 -22.88
C LEU A 258 -3.35 5.42 -22.34
N THR A 259 -4.44 6.06 -21.89
CA THR A 259 -4.41 7.39 -21.29
C THR A 259 -5.08 7.39 -19.93
N LEU A 260 -4.75 8.37 -19.09
CA LEU A 260 -5.46 8.63 -17.83
C LEU A 260 -6.10 10.02 -17.90
N GLU A 261 -7.41 10.09 -17.70
CA GLU A 261 -8.09 11.35 -17.52
C GLU A 261 -7.70 11.99 -16.19
N GLY A 262 -7.23 13.23 -16.22
CA GLY A 262 -6.82 13.98 -15.04
C GLY A 262 -5.33 13.97 -14.76
N GLU A 263 -4.51 13.24 -15.57
CA GLU A 263 -3.06 13.23 -15.44
C GLU A 263 -2.39 13.12 -16.82
N GLU A 264 -1.54 14.10 -17.14
CA GLU A 264 -0.78 14.14 -18.39
C GLU A 264 0.69 13.73 -18.20
N GLY A 265 1.16 13.69 -16.94
CA GLY A 265 2.52 13.29 -16.57
C GLY A 265 2.75 11.79 -16.71
N THR A 266 4.00 11.41 -16.73
CA THR A 266 4.40 9.99 -16.72
C THR A 266 4.36 9.47 -15.30
N ILE A 267 3.48 8.53 -15.01
CA ILE A 267 3.37 7.88 -13.70
C ILE A 267 4.43 6.79 -13.62
N ARG A 268 5.32 6.89 -12.63
CA ARG A 268 6.33 5.89 -12.30
C ARG A 268 5.79 4.80 -11.40
N GLU A 269 5.11 5.17 -10.33
CA GLU A 269 4.55 4.26 -9.33
C GLU A 269 3.12 4.68 -8.99
N ALA A 270 2.21 3.73 -8.83
CA ALA A 270 0.86 4.01 -8.33
C ALA A 270 0.26 2.82 -7.59
N VAL A 271 -0.49 3.11 -6.52
CA VAL A 271 -1.30 2.13 -5.81
C VAL A 271 -2.72 2.66 -5.60
N GLY A 272 -3.70 1.82 -5.90
CA GLY A 272 -5.10 2.09 -5.64
C GLY A 272 -5.47 1.95 -4.16
N GLY A 273 -6.66 2.44 -3.83
CA GLY A 273 -7.25 2.34 -2.49
C GLY A 273 -8.59 3.04 -2.44
N GLY A 274 -8.73 3.99 -1.52
CA GLY A 274 -9.90 4.82 -1.33
C GLY A 274 -10.72 4.49 -0.08
N PRO A 275 -11.66 5.36 0.22
CA PRO A 275 -11.92 6.64 -0.41
C PRO A 275 -10.88 7.70 -0.05
N ARG A 276 -10.90 8.85 -0.77
CA ARG A 276 -10.20 10.06 -0.36
C ARG A 276 -10.69 10.49 1.03
N LEU A 277 -9.78 10.97 1.83
CA LEU A 277 -10.02 11.41 3.21
C LEU A 277 -9.80 12.92 3.39
N VAL A 278 -8.74 13.45 2.77
CA VAL A 278 -8.35 14.85 2.85
C VAL A 278 -8.14 15.38 1.43
N ARG A 279 -8.54 16.64 1.19
CA ARG A 279 -8.33 17.37 -0.05
C ARG A 279 -7.94 18.80 0.29
N ASN A 280 -6.81 19.27 -0.24
CA ASN A 280 -6.31 20.62 0.00
C ASN A 280 -6.29 21.01 1.48
N GLY A 281 -5.84 20.12 2.36
CA GLY A 281 -5.75 20.32 3.81
C GLY A 281 -7.08 20.28 4.56
N ALA A 282 -8.20 19.98 3.90
CA ALA A 282 -9.51 19.89 4.53
C ALA A 282 -10.10 18.48 4.46
N ALA A 283 -10.88 18.09 5.48
CA ALA A 283 -11.56 16.81 5.51
C ALA A 283 -12.53 16.67 4.33
N SER A 284 -12.35 15.58 3.54
CA SER A 284 -13.13 15.28 2.34
C SER A 284 -13.32 13.78 2.20
N VAL A 285 -14.11 13.19 3.13
CA VAL A 285 -14.35 11.73 3.13
C VAL A 285 -15.32 11.35 2.01
N GLU A 286 -14.77 11.07 0.81
CA GLU A 286 -15.54 10.85 -0.42
C GLU A 286 -16.11 9.43 -0.57
N HIS A 287 -16.46 8.76 0.54
CA HIS A 287 -16.85 7.35 0.55
C HIS A 287 -18.04 7.03 -0.38
N GLN A 288 -19.08 7.88 -0.42
CA GLN A 288 -20.24 7.66 -1.30
C GLN A 288 -19.88 7.85 -2.78
N ARG A 289 -19.06 8.86 -3.08
CA ARG A 289 -18.58 9.16 -4.44
C ARG A 289 -17.75 8.01 -5.01
N GLU A 290 -17.00 7.32 -4.15
CA GLU A 290 -16.17 6.17 -4.50
C GLU A 290 -16.88 4.81 -4.24
N ARG A 291 -18.20 4.83 -4.01
CA ARG A 291 -19.06 3.65 -3.84
C ARG A 291 -18.70 2.77 -2.64
N PHE A 292 -18.22 3.38 -1.56
CA PHE A 292 -18.12 2.73 -0.26
C PHE A 292 -19.36 2.97 0.59
N SER A 293 -19.75 1.99 1.40
CA SER A 293 -20.94 2.09 2.25
C SER A 293 -20.76 3.05 3.44
N ASN A 294 -21.86 3.60 3.96
CA ASN A 294 -21.85 4.40 5.19
C ASN A 294 -21.29 3.60 6.38
N GLY A 295 -21.59 2.29 6.45
CA GLY A 295 -21.05 1.42 7.49
C GLY A 295 -19.53 1.23 7.41
N PHE A 296 -18.95 1.23 6.20
CA PHE A 296 -17.51 1.19 6.01
C PHE A 296 -16.85 2.48 6.51
N ALA A 297 -17.47 3.64 6.26
CA ALA A 297 -16.95 4.93 6.69
C ALA A 297 -17.12 5.18 8.18
N GLY A 298 -18.28 4.82 8.75
CA GLY A 298 -18.65 5.21 10.12
C GLY A 298 -18.30 4.19 11.22
N LYS A 299 -17.81 3.00 10.88
CA LYS A 299 -17.40 2.00 11.89
C LYS A 299 -15.90 2.05 12.14
N ARG A 300 -15.51 1.91 13.40
CA ARG A 300 -14.09 1.77 13.79
C ARG A 300 -13.55 0.40 13.38
N HIS A 301 -12.44 0.43 12.70
CA HIS A 301 -11.69 -0.75 12.24
C HIS A 301 -10.20 -0.44 12.28
N PRO A 302 -9.31 -1.47 12.25
CA PRO A 302 -7.92 -1.25 11.85
C PRO A 302 -7.90 -0.55 10.50
N ARG A 303 -7.02 0.44 10.33
CA ARG A 303 -6.92 1.25 9.11
C ARG A 303 -5.49 1.32 8.62
N SER A 304 -5.35 1.38 7.30
CA SER A 304 -4.16 1.84 6.64
C SER A 304 -4.50 3.03 5.77
N GLY A 305 -3.56 3.95 5.58
CA GLY A 305 -3.77 5.12 4.74
C GLY A 305 -2.47 5.74 4.27
N LEU A 306 -2.58 6.57 3.25
CA LEU A 306 -1.50 7.37 2.69
C LEU A 306 -1.91 8.84 2.68
N GLY A 307 -0.95 9.71 2.99
CA GLY A 307 -1.07 11.15 2.86
C GLY A 307 0.14 11.74 2.15
N VAL A 308 -0.02 12.95 1.62
CA VAL A 308 1.06 13.75 1.02
C VAL A 308 1.05 15.17 1.57
N ARG A 309 2.25 15.75 1.76
CA ARG A 309 2.47 17.15 2.12
C ARG A 309 3.86 17.59 1.69
N ASP A 310 3.99 18.71 1.01
CA ASP A 310 5.28 19.36 0.71
C ASP A 310 6.43 18.38 0.33
N GLY A 311 6.16 17.46 -0.62
CA GLY A 311 7.15 16.46 -1.03
C GLY A 311 7.34 15.28 -0.06
N THR A 312 6.60 15.25 1.05
CA THR A 312 6.65 14.15 2.03
C THR A 312 5.48 13.20 1.83
N VAL A 313 5.77 11.89 1.84
CA VAL A 313 4.77 10.82 1.92
C VAL A 313 4.58 10.41 3.36
N VAL A 314 3.32 10.33 3.81
CA VAL A 314 2.94 9.89 5.15
C VAL A 314 2.18 8.57 5.03
N MET A 315 2.75 7.50 5.62
CA MET A 315 2.11 6.19 5.72
C MET A 315 1.56 6.01 7.13
N VAL A 316 0.31 5.59 7.25
CA VAL A 316 -0.34 5.36 8.54
C VAL A 316 -0.88 3.94 8.61
N ALA A 317 -0.67 3.27 9.75
CA ALA A 317 -1.40 2.08 10.14
C ALA A 317 -1.97 2.27 11.56
N VAL A 318 -3.27 2.03 11.73
CA VAL A 318 -3.96 2.11 13.01
C VAL A 318 -4.40 0.71 13.40
N ASP A 319 -3.98 0.25 14.57
CA ASP A 319 -4.47 -0.99 15.16
C ASP A 319 -5.95 -0.87 15.51
N GLY A 320 -6.64 -2.00 15.61
CA GLY A 320 -8.05 -1.97 15.97
C GLY A 320 -8.66 -3.35 16.21
N ARG A 321 -9.93 -3.37 16.62
CA ARG A 321 -10.67 -4.58 17.01
C ARG A 321 -10.05 -5.28 18.21
N GLN A 322 -9.35 -4.55 19.07
CA GLN A 322 -8.65 -5.05 20.24
C GLN A 322 -9.03 -4.17 21.44
N PRO A 323 -10.16 -4.47 22.13
CA PRO A 323 -10.66 -3.68 23.24
C PRO A 323 -9.61 -3.45 24.33
N GLY A 324 -9.48 -2.21 24.79
CA GLY A 324 -8.48 -1.81 25.79
C GLY A 324 -7.07 -1.56 25.25
N TYR A 325 -6.76 -1.99 24.03
CA TYR A 325 -5.48 -1.73 23.36
C TYR A 325 -5.65 -0.74 22.20
N SER A 326 -6.52 -1.05 21.25
CA SER A 326 -6.83 -0.16 20.13
C SER A 326 -8.18 -0.54 19.50
N GLU A 327 -9.11 0.42 19.50
CA GLU A 327 -10.46 0.25 18.94
C GLU A 327 -10.44 0.30 17.39
N GLY A 328 -9.46 1.00 16.82
CA GLY A 328 -9.42 1.40 15.43
C GLY A 328 -10.13 2.73 15.18
N MET A 329 -10.19 3.14 13.92
CA MET A 329 -10.74 4.43 13.51
C MET A 329 -11.86 4.29 12.49
N THR A 330 -12.83 5.21 12.52
CA THR A 330 -13.72 5.56 11.41
C THR A 330 -12.89 6.26 10.33
N LEU A 331 -13.42 6.42 9.11
CA LEU A 331 -12.74 7.21 8.08
C LEU A 331 -12.70 8.70 8.40
N TYR A 332 -13.62 9.21 9.20
CA TYR A 332 -13.63 10.60 9.66
C TYR A 332 -12.50 10.86 10.64
N GLU A 333 -12.33 9.99 11.65
CA GLU A 333 -11.23 10.05 12.61
C GLU A 333 -9.86 9.88 11.92
N LEU A 334 -9.79 9.04 10.89
CA LEU A 334 -8.56 8.88 10.09
C LEU A 334 -8.26 10.13 9.25
N ALA A 335 -9.30 10.81 8.73
CA ALA A 335 -9.13 12.08 8.02
C ALA A 335 -8.59 13.18 8.95
N ASP A 336 -9.15 13.28 10.17
CA ASP A 336 -8.70 14.23 11.20
C ASP A 336 -7.23 13.96 11.57
N LEU A 337 -6.84 12.69 11.70
CA LEU A 337 -5.43 12.31 11.94
C LEU A 337 -4.51 12.78 10.81
N PHE A 338 -4.88 12.61 9.54
CA PHE A 338 -4.05 13.08 8.43
C PHE A 338 -3.93 14.61 8.39
N ILE A 339 -4.99 15.33 8.74
CA ILE A 339 -4.95 16.80 8.90
C ILE A 339 -4.01 17.20 10.03
N GLU A 340 -4.07 16.52 11.17
CA GLU A 340 -3.16 16.75 12.30
C GLU A 340 -1.70 16.49 11.92
N LEU A 341 -1.45 15.47 11.09
CA LEU A 341 -0.13 15.18 10.52
C LEU A 341 0.28 16.17 9.41
N GLY A 342 -0.54 17.20 9.12
CA GLY A 342 -0.26 18.27 8.16
C GLY A 342 -0.44 17.87 6.69
N CYS A 343 -1.10 16.75 6.39
CA CYS A 343 -1.29 16.31 5.02
C CYS A 343 -2.24 17.23 4.25
N THR A 344 -1.84 17.61 3.04
CA THR A 344 -2.70 18.36 2.10
C THR A 344 -3.70 17.44 1.40
N ASP A 345 -3.30 16.22 1.11
CA ASP A 345 -4.16 15.19 0.54
C ASP A 345 -3.93 13.85 1.24
N ALA A 346 -5.00 13.07 1.41
CA ALA A 346 -4.91 11.75 2.02
C ALA A 346 -5.99 10.80 1.50
N MET A 347 -5.69 9.50 1.53
CA MET A 347 -6.61 8.44 1.16
C MET A 347 -6.54 7.25 2.12
N ASN A 348 -7.64 6.53 2.25
CA ASN A 348 -7.69 5.25 2.93
C ASN A 348 -7.18 4.13 2.02
N LEU A 349 -6.64 3.10 2.60
CA LEU A 349 -6.23 1.85 1.97
C LEU A 349 -7.06 0.67 2.48
N ASP A 350 -6.77 -0.57 2.04
CA ASP A 350 -7.41 -1.74 2.61
C ASP A 350 -7.04 -1.89 4.09
N GLY A 351 -8.06 -2.02 4.90
CA GLY A 351 -7.95 -2.04 6.36
C GLY A 351 -8.36 -3.38 6.97
N GLY A 352 -8.85 -3.31 8.21
CA GLY A 352 -9.25 -4.50 8.94
C GLY A 352 -8.10 -5.47 9.14
N GLY A 353 -8.28 -6.74 8.76
CA GLY A 353 -7.24 -7.74 8.88
C GLY A 353 -6.05 -7.57 7.93
N SER A 354 -6.16 -6.69 6.93
CA SER A 354 -5.08 -6.37 5.99
C SER A 354 -4.14 -5.29 6.48
N ALA A 355 -4.60 -4.43 7.43
CA ALA A 355 -3.80 -3.33 7.96
C ALA A 355 -2.47 -3.85 8.51
N THR A 356 -1.39 -3.46 7.85
CA THR A 356 -0.03 -3.91 8.18
C THR A 356 0.97 -2.82 7.81
N MET A 357 1.85 -2.49 8.76
CA MET A 357 3.02 -1.65 8.54
C MET A 357 4.28 -2.45 8.89
N VAL A 358 5.22 -2.48 7.97
CA VAL A 358 6.54 -3.08 8.18
C VAL A 358 7.58 -1.98 8.19
N VAL A 359 8.47 -1.98 9.17
CA VAL A 359 9.66 -1.10 9.20
C VAL A 359 10.88 -2.00 9.27
N ARG A 360 11.73 -1.88 8.28
CA ARG A 360 12.86 -2.78 8.05
C ARG A 360 12.35 -4.23 7.88
N ASP A 361 12.62 -5.10 8.80
CA ASP A 361 12.25 -6.51 8.81
C ASP A 361 11.13 -6.85 9.81
N ARG A 362 10.47 -5.82 10.40
CA ARG A 362 9.51 -5.99 11.50
C ARG A 362 8.15 -5.44 11.18
N VAL A 363 7.12 -6.22 11.50
CA VAL A 363 5.74 -5.73 11.57
C VAL A 363 5.62 -4.88 12.83
N MET A 364 5.23 -3.61 12.65
CA MET A 364 5.16 -2.63 13.72
C MET A 364 3.83 -2.61 14.43
N ASN A 365 2.76 -2.81 13.70
CA ASN A 365 1.40 -2.87 14.24
C ASN A 365 1.03 -4.28 14.70
N PHE A 366 -0.08 -4.41 15.41
CA PHE A 366 -0.62 -5.70 15.85
C PHE A 366 -1.81 -6.09 14.97
N PRO A 367 -1.62 -6.94 13.93
CA PRO A 367 -2.70 -7.32 13.02
C PRO A 367 -3.89 -7.95 13.75
N SER A 368 -5.10 -7.47 13.50
CA SER A 368 -6.32 -7.87 14.23
C SER A 368 -6.71 -9.35 14.10
N GLY A 369 -6.07 -10.08 13.20
CA GLY A 369 -6.20 -11.54 13.05
C GLY A 369 -5.11 -12.34 13.76
N GLY A 370 -4.26 -11.70 14.57
CA GLY A 370 -3.13 -12.34 15.27
C GLY A 370 -1.88 -12.53 14.41
N ALA A 371 -1.98 -12.38 13.09
CA ALA A 371 -0.87 -12.48 12.15
C ALA A 371 -1.14 -11.64 10.89
N GLU A 372 -0.08 -11.31 10.14
CA GLU A 372 -0.22 -10.65 8.84
C GLU A 372 -1.13 -11.46 7.89
N ARG A 373 -2.08 -10.78 7.29
CA ARG A 373 -2.85 -11.31 6.17
C ARG A 373 -2.02 -11.26 4.89
N ALA A 374 -2.14 -12.28 4.02
CA ALA A 374 -1.63 -12.20 2.67
C ALA A 374 -2.45 -11.18 1.86
N VAL A 375 -1.80 -10.11 1.42
CA VAL A 375 -2.34 -8.99 0.63
C VAL A 375 -1.84 -9.06 -0.81
N VAL A 376 -2.43 -8.29 -1.71
CA VAL A 376 -2.08 -8.34 -3.15
C VAL A 376 -0.97 -7.37 -3.54
N ASN A 377 -0.88 -6.25 -2.83
CA ASN A 377 0.11 -5.21 -3.10
C ASN A 377 0.39 -4.38 -1.85
N GLY A 378 1.38 -3.51 -1.96
CA GLY A 378 1.76 -2.54 -0.95
C GLY A 378 2.54 -1.39 -1.55
N LEU A 379 2.73 -0.33 -0.77
CA LEU A 379 3.67 0.75 -1.07
C LEU A 379 4.89 0.59 -0.16
N GLY A 380 6.08 0.51 -0.75
CA GLY A 380 7.33 0.32 -0.05
C GLY A 380 8.28 1.50 -0.21
N LEU A 381 9.01 1.80 0.85
CA LEU A 381 10.17 2.71 0.87
C LEU A 381 11.44 1.88 0.85
N PHE A 382 12.40 2.30 0.05
CA PHE A 382 13.68 1.60 -0.13
C PHE A 382 14.84 2.58 -0.06
N CYS A 383 15.98 2.10 0.45
CA CYS A 383 17.23 2.84 0.47
C CYS A 383 18.21 2.20 -0.53
N SER A 384 18.72 3.02 -1.47
CA SER A 384 19.74 2.65 -2.45
C SER A 384 21.14 3.14 -2.08
N ALA A 385 21.31 3.84 -0.94
CA ALA A 385 22.61 4.31 -0.47
C ALA A 385 23.61 3.16 -0.27
N PRO A 386 24.89 3.34 -0.58
CA PRO A 386 25.91 2.33 -0.32
C PRO A 386 26.00 2.04 1.19
N LEU A 387 26.33 0.80 1.55
CA LEU A 387 26.60 0.45 2.95
C LEU A 387 27.87 1.12 3.43
N GLY A 388 27.78 1.76 4.60
CA GLY A 388 28.92 2.40 5.28
C GLY A 388 29.33 1.63 6.55
N PRO A 389 30.41 2.10 7.23
CA PRO A 389 30.73 1.58 8.55
C PRO A 389 29.64 1.97 9.56
N PRO A 390 29.52 1.23 10.68
CA PRO A 390 28.59 1.59 11.74
C PRO A 390 28.99 2.93 12.36
N VAL A 391 28.05 3.89 12.39
CA VAL A 391 28.22 5.21 13.03
C VAL A 391 27.41 5.32 14.31
N GLN A 392 26.42 4.43 14.49
CA GLN A 392 25.56 4.38 15.66
C GLN A 392 25.28 2.92 16.03
N LEU A 393 25.11 2.67 17.34
CA LEU A 393 24.60 1.41 17.87
C LEU A 393 23.12 1.57 18.24
N ALA A 394 22.32 0.61 17.82
CA ALA A 394 20.96 0.41 18.29
C ALA A 394 20.91 -0.89 19.11
N VAL A 395 20.05 -0.92 20.13
CA VAL A 395 19.82 -2.12 20.93
C VAL A 395 18.50 -2.75 20.48
N GLU A 396 18.50 -4.07 20.28
CA GLU A 396 17.32 -4.84 19.90
C GLU A 396 16.93 -5.87 20.97
N PRO A 397 15.63 -5.97 21.27
CA PRO A 397 14.52 -5.17 20.81
C PRO A 397 14.51 -3.77 21.43
N ARG A 398 14.08 -2.74 20.67
CA ARG A 398 14.01 -1.34 21.14
C ARG A 398 12.87 -1.10 22.13
N VAL A 399 11.77 -1.79 21.97
CA VAL A 399 10.59 -1.73 22.83
C VAL A 399 10.11 -3.14 23.08
N MET A 400 9.81 -3.47 24.33
CA MET A 400 9.27 -4.77 24.70
C MET A 400 8.37 -4.64 25.92
N THR A 401 7.40 -5.53 26.04
CA THR A 401 6.66 -5.77 27.27
C THR A 401 7.12 -7.10 27.83
N VAL A 402 7.61 -7.09 29.08
CA VAL A 402 8.08 -8.26 29.76
C VAL A 402 7.30 -8.51 31.03
N LEU A 403 7.12 -9.74 31.43
CA LEU A 403 6.58 -10.12 32.74
C LEU A 403 7.67 -9.97 33.81
N CYS A 404 7.26 -9.69 35.04
CA CYS A 404 8.19 -9.61 36.15
C CYS A 404 8.99 -10.93 36.29
N GLY A 405 10.32 -10.81 36.30
CA GLY A 405 11.24 -11.97 36.36
C GLY A 405 11.62 -12.59 35.02
N GLU A 406 11.06 -12.15 33.90
CA GLU A 406 11.45 -12.60 32.58
C GLU A 406 12.82 -12.02 32.19
N ARG A 407 13.63 -12.82 31.49
CA ARG A 407 14.93 -12.41 30.96
C ARG A 407 14.82 -12.22 29.46
N VAL A 408 15.28 -11.08 28.96
CA VAL A 408 15.32 -10.79 27.53
C VAL A 408 16.77 -10.56 27.10
N ALA A 409 17.16 -11.21 26.02
CA ALA A 409 18.47 -11.00 25.43
C ALA A 409 18.44 -9.72 24.60
N LEU A 410 19.27 -8.77 24.96
CA LEU A 410 19.53 -7.56 24.16
C LEU A 410 20.67 -7.84 23.18
N LYS A 411 20.54 -7.36 21.94
CA LYS A 411 21.56 -7.49 20.90
C LYS A 411 21.95 -6.14 20.37
N PRO A 412 23.25 -5.84 20.21
CA PRO A 412 23.69 -4.63 19.54
C PRO A 412 23.49 -4.79 18.03
N ARG A 413 23.05 -3.73 17.37
CA ARG A 413 22.93 -3.62 15.92
C ARG A 413 23.61 -2.33 15.48
N GLY A 414 24.54 -2.42 14.55
CA GLY A 414 25.14 -1.24 13.94
C GLY A 414 24.18 -0.58 12.97
N VAL A 415 24.28 0.72 12.86
CA VAL A 415 23.55 1.53 11.90
C VAL A 415 24.56 2.45 11.23
N ASP A 416 24.58 2.47 9.89
CA ASP A 416 25.44 3.39 9.13
C ASP A 416 24.84 4.81 9.05
N GLN A 417 25.52 5.71 8.37
CA GLN A 417 25.08 7.11 8.20
C GLN A 417 23.74 7.27 7.45
N TYR A 418 23.30 6.24 6.72
CA TYR A 418 22.03 6.19 6.00
C TYR A 418 20.97 5.34 6.73
N TYR A 419 21.21 5.06 8.01
CA TYR A 419 20.34 4.22 8.85
C TYR A 419 20.18 2.79 8.34
N ASN A 420 21.08 2.29 7.47
CA ASN A 420 21.08 0.89 7.10
C ASN A 420 21.64 0.04 8.25
N PRO A 421 21.00 -1.11 8.53
CA PRO A 421 21.55 -2.05 9.48
C PRO A 421 22.87 -2.64 8.93
N VAL A 422 23.90 -2.56 9.74
CA VAL A 422 25.23 -3.09 9.41
C VAL A 422 25.74 -3.99 10.54
N PRO A 423 26.57 -5.01 10.23
CA PRO A 423 27.14 -5.89 11.25
C PRO A 423 28.00 -5.09 12.23
N VAL A 424 27.97 -5.47 13.50
CA VAL A 424 28.91 -5.04 14.52
C VAL A 424 29.55 -6.27 15.17
N ASP A 425 30.78 -6.14 15.57
CA ASP A 425 31.46 -7.15 16.34
C ASP A 425 30.96 -7.07 17.81
N PRO A 426 30.22 -8.06 18.31
CA PRO A 426 29.67 -8.01 19.65
C PRO A 426 30.75 -7.91 20.76
N GLU A 427 31.97 -8.42 20.49
CA GLU A 427 33.07 -8.39 21.45
C GLU A 427 33.64 -7.00 21.64
N LYS A 428 33.41 -6.07 20.70
CA LYS A 428 33.81 -4.67 20.77
C LYS A 428 32.75 -3.73 21.34
N VAL A 429 31.58 -4.27 21.74
CA VAL A 429 30.51 -3.45 22.33
C VAL A 429 30.63 -3.45 23.83
N ALA A 430 30.86 -2.28 24.41
CA ALA A 430 30.77 -2.09 25.84
C ALA A 430 29.30 -1.86 26.25
N TRP A 431 28.88 -2.54 27.31
CA TRP A 431 27.55 -2.38 27.91
C TRP A 431 27.72 -1.65 29.25
N GLU A 432 27.04 -0.51 29.40
CA GLU A 432 27.01 0.29 30.63
C GLU A 432 25.65 0.20 31.33
#